data_a837b9e45018b01cd67fafb8c765831f
#
_entry.id   a837b9e45018b01cd67fafb8c765831f
#
_cell.length_a   1.000
_cell.length_b   1.000
_cell.length_c   1.000
_cell.angle_alpha   90.00
_cell.angle_beta   90.00
_cell.angle_gamma   90.00
#
_symmetry.space_group_name_H-M   'P 1'
#
loop_
_entity.id
_entity.type
_entity.pdbx_description
1 polymer ?
#
loop_
_entity_poly.entity_id
_entity_poly.type
_entity_poly.pdbx_seq_one_letter_code
_entity_poly.pdbx_strand_id
1 'polypeptide(L)'
;MKNILLAFIVFSLLLVTANLQAQDAHFSQFATTPLQVNPAQTGVFDGVFRLSNNYRSQWSGLGKGYSTIHVAADAPLGKGKLGTNFFGVGLMVYQDRAGSAGYKNTIIEGSGSYVAAMDNDASHFFGIGFQVGLNQMGLDRDKTTWDSQWNGDSFDPTLPSQDNLQLETFTYLDFNGGVLYYYVPDGINTVSIGANMSHIGSPNVSFYARQETPLRRKINFHGSAELNVTRDQTTWINPRFNASFQGKQKEIIFGALVKNKVQLKSRYTDFQKEVFFSIGGFYRVQDAFIFAARFDYNKFGLGISYDVNASGLRKLSNSASAWEFNLSFVAPVLRGRKEKNFNKMPKFL
;
A
#
# COMPACT_ATOMS: atom_id res chain seq x y z
N MET A 1 41.37 32.54 6.65
CA MET A 1 41.27 31.60 5.53
C MET A 1 41.43 30.13 5.95
N LYS A 2 42.49 29.72 6.68
CA LYS A 2 42.69 28.34 7.13
C LYS A 2 41.50 27.76 7.93
N ASN A 3 40.90 28.52 8.84
CA ASN A 3 39.79 28.06 9.67
C ASN A 3 38.47 27.89 8.91
N ILE A 4 38.25 28.68 7.84
CA ILE A 4 37.09 28.57 6.98
C ILE A 4 37.22 27.34 6.08
N LEU A 5 38.44 27.05 5.59
CA LEU A 5 38.72 25.85 4.81
C LEU A 5 38.54 24.58 5.66
N LEU A 6 39.01 24.60 6.91
CA LEU A 6 38.84 23.50 7.87
C LEU A 6 37.37 23.27 8.20
N ALA A 7 36.59 24.34 8.41
CA ALA A 7 35.15 24.26 8.64
C ALA A 7 34.39 23.68 7.42
N PHE A 8 34.81 24.05 6.20
CA PHE A 8 34.22 23.52 4.97
C PHE A 8 34.56 22.04 4.76
N ILE A 9 35.79 21.61 5.08
CA ILE A 9 36.22 20.21 5.02
C ILE A 9 35.47 19.37 6.06
N VAL A 10 35.31 19.85 7.31
CA VAL A 10 34.57 19.18 8.35
C VAL A 10 33.07 19.10 8.00
N PHE A 11 32.49 20.14 7.43
CA PHE A 11 31.10 20.16 6.96
C PHE A 11 30.91 19.22 5.76
N SER A 12 31.86 19.13 4.85
CA SER A 12 31.85 18.19 3.71
C SER A 12 31.99 16.73 4.17
N LEU A 13 32.80 16.46 5.18
CA LEU A 13 32.91 15.11 5.80
C LEU A 13 31.68 14.67 6.56
N LEU A 14 30.90 15.61 7.11
CA LEU A 14 29.62 15.32 7.77
C LEU A 14 28.49 14.98 6.77
N LEU A 15 28.64 15.37 5.49
CA LEU A 15 27.67 15.05 4.43
C LEU A 15 27.83 13.64 3.84
N VAL A 16 28.97 12.96 4.10
CA VAL A 16 29.30 11.67 3.44
C VAL A 16 28.69 10.43 4.12
N THR A 17 27.95 10.58 5.24
CA THR A 17 27.35 9.43 5.93
C THR A 17 25.82 9.33 5.82
N ALA A 18 25.22 9.89 4.78
CA ALA A 18 23.84 9.58 4.46
C ALA A 18 23.78 8.15 3.88
N ASN A 19 23.59 7.16 4.74
CA ASN A 19 23.16 5.84 4.31
C ASN A 19 21.79 6.01 3.64
N LEU A 20 21.77 6.13 2.32
CA LEU A 20 20.57 6.12 1.50
C LEU A 20 19.99 4.70 1.62
N GLN A 21 19.01 4.53 2.48
CA GLN A 21 18.27 3.28 2.59
C GLN A 21 17.00 3.43 1.76
N ALA A 22 16.82 2.55 0.78
CA ALA A 22 15.61 2.49 -0.01
C ALA A 22 14.43 2.09 0.89
N GLN A 23 13.33 2.81 0.76
CA GLN A 23 12.05 2.51 1.37
C GLN A 23 11.20 1.73 0.35
N ASP A 24 10.39 0.80 0.83
CA ASP A 24 9.39 0.16 -0.03
C ASP A 24 8.44 1.21 -0.59
N ALA A 25 8.03 1.03 -1.84
CA ALA A 25 7.03 1.91 -2.41
C ALA A 25 5.69 1.76 -1.70
N HIS A 26 5.00 2.87 -1.54
CA HIS A 26 3.77 3.00 -0.77
C HIS A 26 2.66 3.67 -1.58
N PHE A 27 1.41 3.44 -1.17
CA PHE A 27 0.24 4.11 -1.75
C PHE A 27 -0.35 5.12 -0.77
N SER A 28 -0.77 6.28 -1.28
CA SER A 28 -1.53 7.26 -0.52
C SER A 28 -2.92 6.74 -0.18
N GLN A 29 -3.53 5.95 -1.09
CA GLN A 29 -4.76 5.22 -0.87
C GLN A 29 -4.51 3.82 -0.26
N PHE A 30 -3.71 3.74 0.82
CA PHE A 30 -3.29 2.47 1.45
C PHE A 30 -4.44 1.53 1.79
N ALA A 31 -5.64 2.05 2.10
CA ALA A 31 -6.80 1.22 2.41
C ALA A 31 -7.32 0.42 1.21
N THR A 32 -6.97 0.80 -0.02
CA THR A 32 -7.36 0.09 -1.24
C THR A 32 -6.37 -1.02 -1.64
N THR A 33 -5.26 -1.17 -0.89
CA THR A 33 -4.26 -2.22 -1.05
C THR A 33 -4.12 -3.09 0.21
N PRO A 34 -5.20 -3.73 0.69
CA PRO A 34 -5.23 -4.37 2.01
C PRO A 34 -4.18 -5.48 2.18
N LEU A 35 -3.92 -6.28 1.14
CA LEU A 35 -2.93 -7.37 1.20
C LEU A 35 -1.49 -6.84 1.35
N GLN A 36 -1.19 -5.68 0.76
CA GLN A 36 0.11 -5.02 0.93
C GLN A 36 0.27 -4.40 2.32
N VAL A 37 -0.84 -3.89 2.89
CA VAL A 37 -0.81 -3.26 4.22
C VAL A 37 -0.69 -4.30 5.32
N ASN A 38 -1.45 -5.41 5.25
CA ASN A 38 -1.43 -6.44 6.30
C ASN A 38 -2.02 -7.75 5.77
N PRO A 39 -1.28 -8.87 5.77
CA PRO A 39 -1.79 -10.17 5.33
C PRO A 39 -3.01 -10.67 6.13
N ALA A 40 -3.20 -10.22 7.37
CA ALA A 40 -4.39 -10.55 8.15
C ALA A 40 -5.70 -9.94 7.61
N GLN A 41 -5.63 -9.01 6.63
CA GLN A 41 -6.79 -8.46 5.93
C GLN A 41 -7.26 -9.33 4.75
N THR A 42 -6.56 -10.41 4.44
CA THR A 42 -6.92 -11.33 3.35
C THR A 42 -8.29 -11.97 3.64
N GLY A 43 -9.22 -11.84 2.71
CA GLY A 43 -10.60 -12.33 2.83
C GLY A 43 -11.51 -11.51 3.77
N VAL A 44 -11.00 -10.42 4.37
CA VAL A 44 -11.77 -9.58 5.30
C VAL A 44 -12.52 -8.50 4.51
N PHE A 45 -13.67 -8.85 3.97
CA PHE A 45 -14.60 -7.95 3.27
C PHE A 45 -15.99 -8.60 3.14
N ASP A 46 -17.01 -7.81 2.83
CA ASP A 46 -18.39 -8.29 2.62
C ASP A 46 -18.60 -8.73 1.17
N GLY A 47 -18.23 -9.98 0.86
CA GLY A 47 -18.33 -10.54 -0.48
C GLY A 47 -17.80 -11.95 -0.60
N VAL A 48 -17.83 -12.49 -1.83
CA VAL A 48 -17.32 -13.83 -2.18
C VAL A 48 -15.88 -13.76 -2.62
N PHE A 49 -15.52 -12.76 -3.42
CA PHE A 49 -14.15 -12.45 -3.79
C PHE A 49 -13.99 -10.96 -4.08
N ARG A 50 -12.78 -10.46 -3.91
CA ARG A 50 -12.41 -9.09 -4.16
C ARG A 50 -11.25 -9.04 -5.16
N LEU A 51 -11.34 -8.09 -6.09
CA LEU A 51 -10.23 -7.68 -6.95
C LEU A 51 -9.92 -6.22 -6.64
N SER A 52 -8.66 -5.89 -6.54
CA SER A 52 -8.19 -4.52 -6.38
C SER A 52 -7.02 -4.24 -7.33
N ASN A 53 -7.04 -3.07 -7.93
CA ASN A 53 -5.97 -2.56 -8.76
C ASN A 53 -5.66 -1.14 -8.33
N ASN A 54 -4.39 -0.81 -8.15
CA ASN A 54 -3.91 0.53 -7.88
C ASN A 54 -2.79 0.87 -8.85
N TYR A 55 -2.85 2.07 -9.38
CA TYR A 55 -1.78 2.67 -10.17
C TYR A 55 -1.37 4.00 -9.55
N ARG A 56 -0.08 4.16 -9.28
CA ARG A 56 0.52 5.39 -8.78
C ARG A 56 1.57 5.89 -9.76
N SER A 57 1.53 7.19 -10.07
CA SER A 57 2.57 7.90 -10.79
C SER A 57 3.09 9.04 -9.92
N GLN A 58 4.40 9.08 -9.68
CA GLN A 58 5.03 10.06 -8.79
C GLN A 58 6.18 10.75 -9.51
N TRP A 59 6.30 12.07 -9.29
CA TRP A 59 7.37 12.92 -9.81
C TRP A 59 7.58 12.87 -11.33
N SER A 60 6.50 12.69 -12.09
CA SER A 60 6.54 12.66 -13.57
C SER A 60 7.06 13.97 -14.20
N GLY A 61 7.05 15.07 -13.47
CA GLY A 61 7.63 16.36 -13.90
C GLY A 61 9.13 16.52 -13.68
N LEU A 62 9.79 15.57 -13.00
CA LEU A 62 11.23 15.61 -12.68
C LEU A 62 12.03 14.59 -13.52
N GLY A 63 11.72 14.40 -14.79
CA GLY A 63 12.34 13.41 -15.67
C GLY A 63 11.52 12.11 -15.73
N LYS A 64 12.20 10.94 -15.76
CA LYS A 64 11.51 9.65 -15.65
C LYS A 64 11.15 9.39 -14.19
N GLY A 65 9.93 9.79 -13.79
CA GLY A 65 9.40 9.60 -12.44
C GLY A 65 9.28 8.14 -12.01
N TYR A 66 8.52 7.91 -10.95
CA TYR A 66 8.22 6.58 -10.43
C TYR A 66 6.83 6.16 -10.91
N SER A 67 6.67 4.88 -11.23
CA SER A 67 5.37 4.29 -11.52
C SER A 67 5.22 2.97 -10.82
N THR A 68 4.11 2.82 -10.09
CA THR A 68 3.81 1.65 -9.28
C THR A 68 2.46 1.09 -9.68
N ILE A 69 2.40 -0.21 -9.94
CA ILE A 69 1.17 -0.95 -10.21
C ILE A 69 1.02 -2.02 -9.12
N HIS A 70 -0.17 -2.13 -8.58
CA HIS A 70 -0.58 -3.18 -7.65
C HIS A 70 -1.86 -3.81 -8.14
N VAL A 71 -1.90 -5.14 -8.18
CA VAL A 71 -3.09 -5.94 -8.49
C VAL A 71 -3.20 -7.03 -7.44
N ALA A 72 -4.35 -7.18 -6.83
CA ALA A 72 -4.59 -8.25 -5.86
C ALA A 72 -5.98 -8.86 -6.05
N ALA A 73 -6.05 -10.14 -5.72
CA ALA A 73 -7.30 -10.91 -5.66
C ALA A 73 -7.33 -11.69 -4.36
N ASP A 74 -8.44 -11.66 -3.64
CA ASP A 74 -8.61 -12.45 -2.42
C ASP A 74 -10.05 -12.90 -2.21
N ALA A 75 -10.20 -13.96 -1.43
CA ALA A 75 -11.49 -14.56 -1.14
C ALA A 75 -11.53 -15.13 0.28
N PRO A 76 -12.66 -15.00 0.99
CA PRO A 76 -12.92 -15.75 2.22
C PRO A 76 -13.37 -17.19 1.89
N LEU A 77 -12.81 -18.16 2.60
CA LEU A 77 -13.17 -19.58 2.50
C LEU A 77 -13.79 -20.09 3.79
N GLY A 78 -14.79 -20.94 3.66
CA GLY A 78 -15.45 -21.56 4.82
C GLY A 78 -16.43 -20.67 5.58
N LYS A 79 -16.68 -19.44 5.12
CA LYS A 79 -17.71 -18.55 5.66
C LYS A 79 -19.05 -19.26 5.73
N GLY A 80 -19.69 -19.26 6.92
CA GLY A 80 -20.96 -19.94 7.16
C GLY A 80 -20.88 -21.46 7.31
N LYS A 81 -19.79 -22.10 6.87
CA LYS A 81 -19.55 -23.53 7.15
C LYS A 81 -18.79 -23.74 8.47
N LEU A 82 -17.96 -22.78 8.86
CA LEU A 82 -17.20 -22.75 10.10
C LEU A 82 -17.85 -21.81 11.14
N GLY A 83 -19.17 -21.65 11.07
CA GLY A 83 -19.89 -20.65 11.88
C GLY A 83 -19.55 -19.23 11.42
N THR A 84 -19.07 -18.41 12.35
CA THR A 84 -18.63 -17.03 12.08
C THR A 84 -17.17 -16.91 11.70
N ASN A 85 -16.40 -18.01 11.87
CA ASN A 85 -14.97 -18.05 11.53
C ASN A 85 -14.78 -18.32 10.04
N PHE A 86 -13.64 -17.92 9.49
CA PHE A 86 -13.30 -18.20 8.09
C PHE A 86 -11.80 -18.13 7.87
N PHE A 87 -11.35 -18.73 6.77
CA PHE A 87 -10.02 -18.55 6.22
C PHE A 87 -10.07 -17.53 5.09
N GLY A 88 -9.00 -16.76 4.93
CA GLY A 88 -8.78 -15.92 3.75
C GLY A 88 -7.65 -16.50 2.90
N VAL A 89 -7.79 -16.43 1.59
CA VAL A 89 -6.71 -16.72 0.63
C VAL A 89 -6.61 -15.59 -0.36
N GLY A 90 -5.39 -15.25 -0.76
CA GLY A 90 -5.16 -14.14 -1.67
C GLY A 90 -3.86 -14.26 -2.44
N LEU A 91 -3.81 -13.54 -3.55
CA LEU A 91 -2.64 -13.37 -4.39
C LEU A 91 -2.49 -11.90 -4.71
N MET A 92 -1.26 -11.40 -4.66
CA MET A 92 -0.91 -10.03 -4.97
C MET A 92 0.27 -10.00 -5.94
N VAL A 93 0.20 -9.12 -6.93
CA VAL A 93 1.30 -8.75 -7.80
C VAL A 93 1.51 -7.26 -7.70
N TYR A 94 2.74 -6.87 -7.46
CA TYR A 94 3.14 -5.49 -7.31
C TYR A 94 4.37 -5.25 -8.18
N GLN A 95 4.40 -4.15 -8.92
CA GLN A 95 5.55 -3.75 -9.70
C GLN A 95 5.83 -2.27 -9.51
N ASP A 96 7.05 -1.97 -9.10
CA ASP A 96 7.56 -0.62 -9.00
C ASP A 96 8.67 -0.37 -10.02
N ARG A 97 8.66 0.79 -10.65
CA ARG A 97 9.67 1.25 -11.60
C ARG A 97 10.14 2.63 -11.18
N ALA A 98 11.44 2.80 -11.09
CA ALA A 98 12.03 4.03 -10.59
C ALA A 98 13.12 4.57 -11.52
N GLY A 99 13.00 5.85 -11.83
CA GLY A 99 14.07 6.67 -12.43
C GLY A 99 14.51 6.28 -13.84
N SER A 100 15.59 6.92 -14.27
CA SER A 100 16.19 6.75 -15.61
C SER A 100 16.99 5.46 -15.76
N ALA A 101 17.53 4.93 -14.66
CA ALA A 101 18.35 3.72 -14.62
C ALA A 101 17.55 2.41 -14.85
N GLY A 102 16.25 2.50 -15.12
CA GLY A 102 15.40 1.34 -15.38
C GLY A 102 15.26 0.39 -14.20
N TYR A 103 15.44 0.89 -12.96
CA TYR A 103 15.20 0.10 -11.76
C TYR A 103 13.76 -0.44 -11.75
N LYS A 104 13.64 -1.75 -11.50
CA LYS A 104 12.38 -2.47 -11.47
C LYS A 104 12.36 -3.40 -10.27
N ASN A 105 11.31 -3.31 -9.47
CA ASN A 105 11.03 -4.26 -8.40
C ASN A 105 9.69 -4.93 -8.69
N THR A 106 9.66 -6.25 -8.82
CA THR A 106 8.46 -7.04 -9.05
C THR A 106 8.27 -8.02 -7.91
N ILE A 107 7.12 -7.98 -7.28
CA ILE A 107 6.75 -8.77 -6.11
C ILE A 107 5.51 -9.59 -6.46
N ILE A 108 5.55 -10.89 -6.21
CA ILE A 108 4.41 -11.81 -6.35
C ILE A 108 4.25 -12.51 -5.01
N GLU A 109 3.15 -12.29 -4.32
CA GLU A 109 2.91 -12.80 -2.97
C GLU A 109 1.60 -13.54 -2.86
N GLY A 110 1.65 -14.74 -2.28
CA GLY A 110 0.50 -15.49 -1.83
C GLY A 110 0.24 -15.25 -0.35
N SER A 111 -1.01 -15.00 0.03
CA SER A 111 -1.41 -14.73 1.40
C SER A 111 -2.48 -15.69 1.90
N GLY A 112 -2.39 -16.01 3.19
CA GLY A 112 -3.40 -16.77 3.92
C GLY A 112 -3.71 -16.08 5.24
N SER A 113 -4.97 -16.12 5.65
CA SER A 113 -5.41 -15.62 6.95
C SER A 113 -6.38 -16.59 7.62
N TYR A 114 -6.49 -16.50 8.94
CA TYR A 114 -7.56 -17.07 9.72
C TYR A 114 -8.20 -16.00 10.59
N VAL A 115 -9.52 -15.91 10.54
CA VAL A 115 -10.30 -14.92 11.27
C VAL A 115 -11.32 -15.64 12.14
N ALA A 116 -11.31 -15.35 13.44
CA ALA A 116 -12.19 -15.91 14.42
C ALA A 116 -13.04 -14.82 15.10
N ALA A 117 -14.33 -15.11 15.28
CA ALA A 117 -15.17 -14.33 16.17
C ALA A 117 -14.78 -14.63 17.62
N MET A 118 -14.66 -13.61 18.44
CA MET A 118 -14.26 -13.72 19.85
C MET A 118 -15.47 -13.78 20.80
N ASP A 119 -16.65 -13.49 20.27
CA ASP A 119 -17.89 -13.43 21.02
C ASP A 119 -19.02 -14.15 20.28
N ASN A 120 -20.07 -14.53 21.03
CA ASN A 120 -21.24 -15.24 20.49
C ASN A 120 -22.08 -14.36 19.55
N ASP A 121 -22.04 -13.05 19.73
CA ASP A 121 -22.76 -12.08 18.90
C ASP A 121 -22.06 -11.77 17.60
N ALA A 122 -20.85 -12.31 17.40
CA ALA A 122 -20.00 -12.07 16.25
C ALA A 122 -19.82 -10.56 15.96
N SER A 123 -19.51 -9.83 17.02
CA SER A 123 -19.23 -8.39 16.96
C SER A 123 -17.73 -8.09 17.01
N HIS A 124 -16.97 -8.95 17.70
CA HIS A 124 -15.53 -8.84 17.87
C HIS A 124 -14.83 -9.95 17.10
N PHE A 125 -13.87 -9.58 16.28
CA PHE A 125 -13.11 -10.53 15.48
C PHE A 125 -11.61 -10.30 15.63
N PHE A 126 -10.87 -11.39 15.66
CA PHE A 126 -9.42 -11.39 15.65
C PHE A 126 -8.91 -12.21 14.47
N GLY A 127 -8.00 -11.67 13.71
CA GLY A 127 -7.39 -12.29 12.54
C GLY A 127 -5.89 -12.39 12.67
N ILE A 128 -5.33 -13.48 12.18
CA ILE A 128 -3.91 -13.64 11.94
C ILE A 128 -3.70 -13.91 10.46
N GLY A 129 -2.62 -13.41 9.89
CA GLY A 129 -2.31 -13.60 8.48
C GLY A 129 -0.83 -13.80 8.25
N PHE A 130 -0.54 -14.57 7.21
CA PHE A 130 0.80 -14.85 6.76
C PHE A 130 0.87 -14.71 5.24
N GLN A 131 2.02 -14.27 4.73
CA GLN A 131 2.26 -14.06 3.31
C GLN A 131 3.66 -14.50 2.96
N VAL A 132 3.80 -15.16 1.82
CA VAL A 132 5.06 -15.57 1.25
C VAL A 132 5.13 -15.11 -0.20
N GLY A 133 6.27 -14.59 -0.59
CA GLY A 133 6.47 -14.01 -1.91
C GLY A 133 7.82 -14.27 -2.53
N LEU A 134 7.79 -14.15 -3.84
CA LEU A 134 8.97 -14.07 -4.70
C LEU A 134 9.13 -12.63 -5.13
N ASN A 135 10.26 -12.05 -4.79
CA ASN A 135 10.60 -10.66 -5.12
C ASN A 135 11.78 -10.67 -6.10
N GLN A 136 11.62 -9.99 -7.22
CA GLN A 136 12.66 -9.83 -8.23
C GLN A 136 13.02 -8.34 -8.36
N MET A 137 14.26 -8.02 -8.08
CA MET A 137 14.84 -6.70 -8.32
C MET A 137 15.73 -6.74 -9.56
N GLY A 138 15.64 -5.69 -10.37
CA GLY A 138 16.43 -5.54 -11.58
C GLY A 138 16.84 -4.10 -11.83
N LEU A 139 18.00 -3.93 -12.49
CA LEU A 139 18.55 -2.67 -12.96
C LEU A 139 18.93 -2.84 -14.42
N ASP A 140 18.55 -1.89 -15.27
CA ASP A 140 18.91 -1.91 -16.68
C ASP A 140 20.29 -1.23 -16.84
N ARG A 141 21.32 -2.03 -17.06
CA ARG A 141 22.69 -1.58 -17.15
C ARG A 141 22.92 -0.64 -18.33
N ASP A 142 22.24 -0.86 -19.45
CA ASP A 142 22.39 -0.03 -20.65
C ASP A 142 21.80 1.38 -20.47
N LYS A 143 20.96 1.56 -19.45
CA LYS A 143 20.38 2.86 -19.10
C LYS A 143 21.11 3.58 -17.97
N THR A 144 22.14 2.98 -17.42
CA THR A 144 22.95 3.59 -16.35
C THR A 144 24.12 4.33 -16.96
N THR A 145 24.51 5.44 -16.35
CA THR A 145 25.72 6.20 -16.67
C THR A 145 26.63 6.22 -15.44
N TRP A 146 27.92 6.03 -15.63
CA TRP A 146 28.91 5.85 -14.57
C TRP A 146 29.94 6.95 -14.60
N ASP A 147 30.51 7.35 -13.48
CA ASP A 147 31.53 8.39 -13.37
C ASP A 147 32.74 8.10 -14.26
N SER A 148 33.10 6.82 -14.41
CA SER A 148 34.19 6.37 -15.30
C SER A 148 33.93 6.64 -16.79
N GLN A 149 32.68 6.90 -17.17
CA GLN A 149 32.29 7.25 -18.54
C GLN A 149 32.31 8.77 -18.80
N TRP A 150 32.74 9.57 -17.83
CA TRP A 150 32.94 11.00 -18.00
C TRP A 150 34.36 11.26 -18.60
N ASN A 151 34.44 11.80 -19.82
CA ASN A 151 35.73 12.05 -20.51
C ASN A 151 36.36 13.41 -20.18
N GLY A 152 35.77 14.18 -19.27
CA GLY A 152 36.19 15.53 -18.89
C GLY A 152 35.31 16.64 -19.48
N ASP A 153 34.52 16.34 -20.51
CA ASP A 153 33.66 17.32 -21.20
C ASP A 153 32.20 16.78 -21.27
N SER A 154 32.02 15.49 -21.57
CA SER A 154 30.72 14.86 -21.72
C SER A 154 30.76 13.39 -21.29
N PHE A 155 29.55 12.81 -21.12
CA PHE A 155 29.39 11.37 -20.95
C PHE A 155 29.59 10.65 -22.29
N ASP A 156 30.53 9.71 -22.30
CA ASP A 156 30.80 8.84 -23.45
C ASP A 156 30.39 7.40 -23.11
N PRO A 157 29.24 6.90 -23.63
CA PRO A 157 28.75 5.54 -23.34
C PRO A 157 29.65 4.44 -23.92
N THR A 158 30.62 4.77 -24.78
CA THR A 158 31.57 3.79 -25.33
C THR A 158 32.70 3.47 -24.38
N LEU A 159 32.95 4.32 -23.37
CA LEU A 159 33.91 4.06 -22.32
C LEU A 159 33.43 2.94 -21.39
N PRO A 160 34.33 2.04 -20.93
CA PRO A 160 33.99 1.00 -20.01
C PRO A 160 33.50 1.56 -18.68
N SER A 161 32.38 1.03 -18.16
CA SER A 161 31.78 1.53 -16.91
C SER A 161 32.65 1.36 -15.68
N GLN A 162 33.68 0.50 -15.71
CA GLN A 162 34.56 0.14 -14.58
C GLN A 162 33.81 -0.29 -13.29
N ASP A 163 32.50 -0.28 -13.33
CA ASP A 163 31.67 -0.71 -12.20
C ASP A 163 31.48 -2.24 -12.24
N ASN A 164 31.60 -2.84 -11.08
CA ASN A 164 31.60 -4.28 -10.88
C ASN A 164 30.22 -4.81 -10.51
N LEU A 165 29.15 -4.22 -11.08
CA LEU A 165 27.80 -4.76 -10.96
C LEU A 165 27.78 -6.17 -11.54
N GLN A 166 27.67 -7.17 -10.66
CA GLN A 166 27.74 -8.58 -11.06
C GLN A 166 26.38 -9.15 -11.42
N LEU A 167 25.30 -8.57 -10.86
CA LEU A 167 23.92 -9.01 -11.06
C LEU A 167 23.09 -7.87 -11.64
N GLU A 168 22.53 -8.05 -12.81
CA GLU A 168 21.52 -7.13 -13.36
C GLU A 168 20.14 -7.40 -12.77
N THR A 169 19.90 -8.64 -12.34
CA THR A 169 18.64 -9.08 -11.77
C THR A 169 18.92 -10.19 -10.76
N PHE A 170 18.21 -10.13 -9.63
CA PHE A 170 18.21 -11.19 -8.63
C PHE A 170 16.82 -11.40 -8.04
N THR A 171 16.59 -12.59 -7.50
CA THR A 171 15.30 -13.00 -6.92
C THR A 171 15.54 -13.48 -5.49
N TYR A 172 14.64 -13.13 -4.59
CA TYR A 172 14.67 -13.59 -3.21
C TYR A 172 13.27 -13.94 -2.70
N LEU A 173 13.22 -14.82 -1.69
CA LEU A 173 12.01 -15.14 -0.96
C LEU A 173 11.81 -14.13 0.17
N ASP A 174 10.57 -13.74 0.36
CA ASP A 174 10.16 -12.84 1.43
C ASP A 174 8.99 -13.41 2.23
N PHE A 175 8.93 -13.07 3.51
CA PHE A 175 7.92 -13.55 4.45
C PHE A 175 7.36 -12.37 5.25
N ASN A 176 6.03 -12.28 5.28
CA ASN A 176 5.31 -11.26 6.01
C ASN A 176 4.28 -11.92 6.94
N GLY A 177 4.02 -11.31 8.08
CA GLY A 177 3.03 -11.78 9.04
C GLY A 177 2.33 -10.63 9.72
N GLY A 178 1.06 -10.81 10.08
CA GLY A 178 0.29 -9.76 10.70
C GLY A 178 -0.88 -10.23 11.53
N VAL A 179 -1.41 -9.31 12.31
CA VAL A 179 -2.60 -9.47 13.15
C VAL A 179 -3.58 -8.35 12.87
N LEU A 180 -4.86 -8.66 13.01
CA LEU A 180 -5.95 -7.71 12.80
C LEU A 180 -7.02 -7.94 13.87
N TYR A 181 -7.48 -6.87 14.48
CA TYR A 181 -8.69 -6.86 15.27
C TYR A 181 -9.70 -5.94 14.60
N TYR A 182 -10.96 -6.39 14.50
CA TYR A 182 -12.04 -5.51 14.06
C TYR A 182 -13.32 -5.74 14.88
N TYR A 183 -14.08 -4.67 15.03
CA TYR A 183 -15.29 -4.59 15.81
C TYR A 183 -16.45 -4.07 14.96
N VAL A 184 -17.55 -4.83 14.92
CA VAL A 184 -18.75 -4.53 14.13
C VAL A 184 -19.98 -4.66 15.04
N PRO A 185 -20.29 -3.65 15.86
CA PRO A 185 -21.35 -3.75 16.89
C PRO A 185 -22.75 -3.97 16.31
N ASP A 186 -23.05 -3.32 15.20
CA ASP A 186 -24.43 -3.17 14.69
C ASP A 186 -24.55 -3.50 13.19
N GLY A 187 -23.48 -3.93 12.52
CA GLY A 187 -23.46 -4.16 11.09
C GLY A 187 -23.42 -2.87 10.22
N ILE A 188 -23.40 -1.71 10.86
CA ILE A 188 -23.39 -0.38 10.21
C ILE A 188 -22.04 0.30 10.46
N ASN A 189 -21.64 0.28 11.73
CA ASN A 189 -20.38 0.84 12.18
C ASN A 189 -19.29 -0.22 12.23
N THR A 190 -18.07 0.16 11.88
CA THR A 190 -16.93 -0.76 11.92
C THR A 190 -15.71 -0.01 12.40
N VAL A 191 -14.92 -0.67 13.25
CA VAL A 191 -13.60 -0.17 13.68
C VAL A 191 -12.60 -1.30 13.50
N SER A 192 -11.42 -1.00 12.97
CA SER A 192 -10.34 -1.95 12.84
C SER A 192 -9.01 -1.37 13.25
N ILE A 193 -8.16 -2.22 13.79
CA ILE A 193 -6.76 -1.93 14.08
C ILE A 193 -5.92 -3.16 13.78
N GLY A 194 -4.77 -2.97 13.19
CA GLY A 194 -3.88 -4.08 12.85
C GLY A 194 -2.42 -3.68 12.93
N ALA A 195 -1.59 -4.71 13.00
CA ALA A 195 -0.14 -4.58 12.92
C ALA A 195 0.42 -5.70 12.04
N ASN A 196 1.47 -5.40 11.29
CA ASN A 196 2.20 -6.41 10.54
C ASN A 196 3.70 -6.16 10.57
N MET A 197 4.45 -7.22 10.33
CA MET A 197 5.88 -7.19 10.08
C MET A 197 6.15 -7.78 8.71
N SER A 198 6.79 -7.00 7.83
CA SER A 198 7.27 -7.45 6.53
C SER A 198 8.78 -7.69 6.58
N HIS A 199 9.29 -8.48 5.61
CA HIS A 199 10.69 -8.83 5.48
C HIS A 199 11.23 -9.55 6.75
N ILE A 200 10.46 -10.49 7.29
CA ILE A 200 10.78 -11.20 8.55
C ILE A 200 12.14 -11.91 8.42
N GLY A 201 12.43 -12.50 7.26
CA GLY A 201 13.67 -13.20 6.96
C GLY A 201 14.87 -12.29 6.71
N SER A 202 14.68 -10.97 6.59
CA SER A 202 15.72 -10.00 6.21
C SER A 202 16.57 -10.49 5.02
N PRO A 203 15.97 -10.77 3.84
CA PRO A 203 16.68 -11.32 2.70
C PRO A 203 17.80 -10.40 2.24
N ASN A 204 18.84 -10.98 1.62
CA ASN A 204 19.92 -10.19 1.03
C ASN A 204 19.46 -9.57 -0.30
N VAL A 205 19.60 -8.24 -0.43
CA VAL A 205 19.15 -7.44 -1.58
C VAL A 205 20.34 -6.71 -2.22
N SER A 206 21.40 -7.45 -2.55
CA SER A 206 22.61 -6.89 -3.15
C SER A 206 22.71 -7.21 -4.63
N PHE A 207 23.06 -6.20 -5.45
CA PHE A 207 23.50 -6.36 -6.84
C PHE A 207 24.96 -6.84 -6.93
N TYR A 208 25.67 -6.93 -5.82
CA TYR A 208 27.05 -7.41 -5.74
C TYR A 208 27.06 -8.81 -5.09
N ALA A 209 27.56 -9.81 -5.81
CA ALA A 209 27.49 -11.22 -5.38
C ALA A 209 28.24 -11.52 -4.06
N ARG A 210 29.19 -10.68 -3.67
CA ARG A 210 29.99 -10.86 -2.44
C ARG A 210 29.65 -9.88 -1.32
N GLN A 211 28.65 -9.02 -1.51
CA GLN A 211 28.26 -8.04 -0.52
C GLN A 211 26.90 -8.43 0.08
N GLU A 212 26.83 -8.45 1.40
CA GLU A 212 25.56 -8.65 2.10
C GLU A 212 24.91 -7.31 2.39
N THR A 213 23.70 -7.13 1.88
CA THR A 213 22.86 -5.97 2.13
C THR A 213 21.49 -6.46 2.58
N PRO A 214 21.32 -6.82 3.88
CA PRO A 214 20.07 -7.36 4.37
C PRO A 214 18.96 -6.32 4.30
N LEU A 215 17.84 -6.69 3.69
CA LEU A 215 16.63 -5.87 3.68
C LEU A 215 16.10 -5.71 5.10
N ARG A 216 15.88 -4.47 5.51
CA ARG A 216 15.43 -4.18 6.86
C ARG A 216 13.96 -4.57 7.02
N ARG A 217 13.65 -5.18 8.17
CA ARG A 217 12.27 -5.46 8.57
C ARG A 217 11.48 -4.17 8.62
N LYS A 218 10.24 -4.24 8.11
CA LYS A 218 9.27 -3.16 8.14
C LYS A 218 8.17 -3.52 9.12
N ILE A 219 7.91 -2.65 10.08
CA ILE A 219 6.79 -2.77 11.02
C ILE A 219 5.75 -1.75 10.61
N ASN A 220 4.51 -2.17 10.51
CA ASN A 220 3.41 -1.32 10.13
C ASN A 220 2.25 -1.43 11.12
N PHE A 221 1.68 -0.30 11.51
CA PHE A 221 0.46 -0.17 12.31
C PHE A 221 -0.57 0.57 11.49
N HIS A 222 -1.77 0.05 11.43
CA HIS A 222 -2.85 0.70 10.69
C HIS A 222 -4.17 0.61 11.44
N GLY A 223 -5.06 1.52 11.13
CA GLY A 223 -6.42 1.47 11.65
C GLY A 223 -7.37 2.26 10.78
N SER A 224 -8.63 1.86 10.84
CA SER A 224 -9.71 2.55 10.15
C SER A 224 -11.01 2.39 10.93
N ALA A 225 -11.91 3.36 10.75
CA ALA A 225 -13.28 3.20 11.19
C ALA A 225 -14.24 3.64 10.08
N GLU A 226 -15.43 3.06 10.05
CA GLU A 226 -16.56 3.54 9.28
C GLU A 226 -17.68 3.82 10.27
N LEU A 227 -17.96 5.10 10.51
CA LEU A 227 -18.88 5.57 11.54
C LEU A 227 -20.05 6.30 10.89
N ASN A 228 -21.24 5.76 11.04
CA ASN A 228 -22.46 6.43 10.59
C ASN A 228 -22.77 7.63 11.49
N VAL A 229 -22.99 8.79 10.87
CA VAL A 229 -23.23 10.07 11.60
C VAL A 229 -24.65 10.59 11.40
N THR A 230 -25.48 9.93 10.58
CA THR A 230 -26.86 10.33 10.31
C THR A 230 -27.84 9.25 10.69
N ARG A 231 -29.02 9.63 11.21
CA ARG A 231 -30.07 8.69 11.63
C ARG A 231 -30.64 7.87 10.47
N ASP A 232 -30.64 8.41 9.27
CA ASP A 232 -31.13 7.78 8.05
C ASP A 232 -30.08 6.89 7.37
N GLN A 233 -28.89 6.76 7.97
CA GLN A 233 -27.77 5.97 7.46
C GLN A 233 -27.37 6.34 6.03
N THR A 234 -27.25 7.62 5.78
CA THR A 234 -26.85 8.17 4.48
C THR A 234 -25.44 8.69 4.46
N THR A 235 -24.87 9.03 5.64
CA THR A 235 -23.55 9.64 5.74
C THR A 235 -22.68 8.93 6.77
N TRP A 236 -21.44 8.63 6.37
CA TRP A 236 -20.40 8.06 7.23
C TRP A 236 -19.15 8.93 7.23
N ILE A 237 -18.44 8.90 8.34
CA ILE A 237 -17.07 9.43 8.45
C ILE A 237 -16.13 8.22 8.55
N ASN A 238 -15.10 8.20 7.70
CA ASN A 238 -14.11 7.11 7.65
C ASN A 238 -12.72 7.64 8.02
N PRO A 239 -12.40 7.81 9.32
CA PRO A 239 -11.04 8.11 9.74
C PRO A 239 -10.13 6.91 9.50
N ARG A 240 -8.90 7.17 9.06
CA ARG A 240 -7.90 6.14 8.74
C ARG A 240 -6.50 6.62 9.11
N PHE A 241 -5.67 5.70 9.55
CA PHE A 241 -4.26 5.96 9.72
C PHE A 241 -3.42 4.77 9.29
N ASN A 242 -2.19 5.04 8.90
CA ASN A 242 -1.16 4.06 8.60
C ASN A 242 0.20 4.60 9.05
N ALA A 243 0.94 3.83 9.85
CA ALA A 243 2.25 4.20 10.36
C ALA A 243 3.24 3.06 10.11
N SER A 244 4.22 3.28 9.24
CA SER A 244 5.23 2.30 8.89
C SER A 244 6.64 2.75 9.27
N PHE A 245 7.45 1.78 9.71
CA PHE A 245 8.81 1.98 10.19
C PHE A 245 9.72 0.91 9.57
N GLN A 246 10.73 1.35 8.80
CA GLN A 246 11.70 0.49 8.15
C GLN A 246 13.11 1.06 8.33
N GLY A 247 13.88 0.48 9.24
CA GLY A 247 15.19 1.02 9.60
C GLY A 247 15.11 2.42 10.20
N LYS A 248 15.70 3.41 9.52
CA LYS A 248 15.62 4.83 9.92
C LYS A 248 14.43 5.56 9.28
N GLN A 249 13.80 4.95 8.29
CA GLN A 249 12.67 5.54 7.59
C GLN A 249 11.37 5.32 8.38
N LYS A 250 10.55 6.36 8.39
CA LYS A 250 9.22 6.33 9.00
C LYS A 250 8.25 7.08 8.10
N GLU A 251 7.08 6.50 7.93
CA GLU A 251 5.98 7.12 7.22
C GLU A 251 4.73 7.05 8.10
N ILE A 252 4.08 8.16 8.28
CA ILE A 252 2.82 8.25 9.03
C ILE A 252 1.83 9.01 8.16
N ILE A 253 0.72 8.36 7.84
CA ILE A 253 -0.40 8.92 7.08
C ILE A 253 -1.64 8.84 7.97
N PHE A 254 -2.39 9.92 8.07
CA PHE A 254 -3.68 9.94 8.72
C PHE A 254 -4.62 10.93 8.06
N GLY A 255 -5.92 10.69 8.17
CA GLY A 255 -6.95 11.54 7.59
C GLY A 255 -8.31 10.89 7.65
N ALA A 256 -9.27 11.43 6.90
CA ALA A 256 -10.62 10.91 6.86
C ALA A 256 -11.29 11.16 5.50
N LEU A 257 -12.25 10.29 5.18
CA LEU A 257 -13.21 10.48 4.10
C LEU A 257 -14.61 10.67 4.69
N VAL A 258 -15.39 11.55 4.07
CA VAL A 258 -16.85 11.61 4.26
C VAL A 258 -17.50 10.84 3.11
N LYS A 259 -18.23 9.80 3.43
CA LYS A 259 -18.92 8.91 2.49
C LYS A 259 -20.42 9.19 2.56
N ASN A 260 -21.00 9.56 1.42
CA ASN A 260 -22.43 9.83 1.31
C ASN A 260 -23.09 8.83 0.36
N LYS A 261 -24.24 8.31 0.79
CA LYS A 261 -25.13 7.52 -0.05
C LYS A 261 -25.96 8.45 -0.92
N VAL A 262 -25.66 8.47 -2.23
CA VAL A 262 -26.32 9.33 -3.20
C VAL A 262 -27.61 8.71 -3.74
N GLN A 263 -27.63 7.38 -3.84
CA GLN A 263 -28.78 6.64 -4.36
C GLN A 263 -29.08 5.43 -3.48
N LEU A 264 -30.34 5.31 -3.06
CA LEU A 264 -30.84 4.16 -2.31
C LEU A 264 -31.11 3.00 -3.25
N LYS A 265 -30.86 1.78 -2.76
CA LYS A 265 -31.22 0.56 -3.46
C LYS A 265 -32.74 0.39 -3.51
N SER A 266 -33.27 -0.03 -4.67
CA SER A 266 -34.69 -0.42 -4.77
C SER A 266 -35.01 -1.63 -3.87
N ARG A 267 -36.09 -1.54 -3.10
CA ARG A 267 -36.47 -2.60 -2.14
C ARG A 267 -37.02 -3.86 -2.83
N TYR A 268 -37.68 -3.74 -3.96
CA TYR A 268 -38.45 -4.83 -4.59
C TYR A 268 -37.90 -5.28 -5.93
N THR A 269 -37.45 -4.35 -6.77
CA THR A 269 -37.11 -4.64 -8.18
C THR A 269 -35.62 -4.88 -8.41
N ASP A 270 -34.75 -4.57 -7.43
CA ASP A 270 -33.29 -4.58 -7.55
C ASP A 270 -32.76 -3.73 -8.77
N PHE A 271 -33.62 -2.90 -9.34
CA PHE A 271 -33.33 -2.07 -10.52
C PHE A 271 -32.39 -0.92 -10.18
N GLN A 272 -32.61 -0.29 -9.00
CA GLN A 272 -31.71 0.76 -8.51
C GLN A 272 -30.66 0.16 -7.59
N LYS A 273 -29.38 0.38 -7.89
CA LYS A 273 -28.24 -0.06 -7.09
C LYS A 273 -27.81 1.05 -6.14
N GLU A 274 -27.19 0.68 -5.01
CA GLU A 274 -26.61 1.68 -4.12
C GLU A 274 -25.46 2.40 -4.78
N VAL A 275 -25.43 3.72 -4.60
CA VAL A 275 -24.36 4.60 -5.09
C VAL A 275 -23.83 5.40 -3.91
N PHE A 276 -22.52 5.37 -3.73
CA PHE A 276 -21.83 6.17 -2.72
C PHE A 276 -20.81 7.07 -3.38
N PHE A 277 -20.66 8.25 -2.82
CA PHE A 277 -19.59 9.17 -3.15
C PHE A 277 -18.85 9.54 -1.87
N SER A 278 -17.53 9.44 -1.90
CA SER A 278 -16.66 9.77 -0.77
C SER A 278 -15.64 10.82 -1.18
N ILE A 279 -15.40 11.77 -0.32
CA ILE A 279 -14.38 12.80 -0.50
C ILE A 279 -13.69 13.08 0.83
N GLY A 280 -12.42 13.39 0.79
CA GLY A 280 -11.69 13.77 1.98
C GLY A 280 -10.22 14.03 1.74
N GLY A 281 -9.47 14.10 2.84
CA GLY A 281 -8.06 14.40 2.81
C GLY A 281 -7.27 13.65 3.85
N PHE A 282 -5.99 13.46 3.53
CA PHE A 282 -5.02 12.85 4.43
C PHE A 282 -3.78 13.73 4.48
N TYR A 283 -3.03 13.57 5.55
CA TYR A 283 -1.74 14.20 5.72
C TYR A 283 -0.67 13.12 5.91
N ARG A 284 0.32 13.11 5.04
CA ARG A 284 1.54 12.34 5.20
C ARG A 284 2.56 13.24 5.89
N VAL A 285 2.94 12.86 7.11
CA VAL A 285 3.74 13.70 8.01
C VAL A 285 5.06 14.10 7.34
N GLN A 286 5.32 15.40 7.30
CA GLN A 286 6.52 16.02 6.72
C GLN A 286 6.72 15.78 5.21
N ASP A 287 5.70 15.29 4.49
CA ASP A 287 5.84 15.01 3.06
C ASP A 287 4.73 15.68 2.22
N ALA A 288 3.46 15.29 2.36
CA ALA A 288 2.41 15.75 1.46
C ALA A 288 1.03 15.86 2.10
N PHE A 289 0.20 16.76 1.56
CA PHE A 289 -1.25 16.72 1.72
C PHE A 289 -1.84 15.90 0.57
N ILE A 290 -2.77 14.99 0.90
CA ILE A 290 -3.40 14.07 -0.04
C ILE A 290 -4.88 14.39 -0.10
N PHE A 291 -5.39 14.68 -1.28
CA PHE A 291 -6.81 14.83 -1.57
C PHE A 291 -7.30 13.56 -2.23
N ALA A 292 -8.41 13.00 -1.75
CA ALA A 292 -8.95 11.75 -2.26
C ALA A 292 -10.45 11.85 -2.52
N ALA A 293 -10.89 11.25 -3.62
CA ALA A 293 -12.29 11.07 -3.96
C ALA A 293 -12.52 9.62 -4.39
N ARG A 294 -13.70 9.09 -4.05
CA ARG A 294 -14.08 7.73 -4.40
C ARG A 294 -15.55 7.67 -4.79
N PHE A 295 -15.85 6.91 -5.82
CA PHE A 295 -17.18 6.62 -6.31
C PHE A 295 -17.42 5.13 -6.29
N ASP A 296 -18.45 4.68 -5.56
CA ASP A 296 -18.84 3.27 -5.46
C ASP A 296 -20.21 3.07 -6.10
N TYR A 297 -20.25 2.20 -7.09
CA TYR A 297 -21.46 1.79 -7.78
C TYR A 297 -21.63 0.28 -7.71
N ASN A 298 -22.59 -0.19 -6.91
CA ASN A 298 -22.90 -1.59 -6.74
C ASN A 298 -21.68 -2.43 -6.29
N LYS A 299 -20.99 -3.05 -7.24
CA LYS A 299 -19.84 -3.95 -7.04
C LYS A 299 -18.49 -3.29 -7.33
N PHE A 300 -18.53 -2.14 -8.00
CA PHE A 300 -17.34 -1.43 -8.47
C PHE A 300 -17.08 -0.22 -7.63
N GLY A 301 -15.82 0.02 -7.34
CA GLY A 301 -15.34 1.24 -6.72
C GLY A 301 -14.22 1.85 -7.53
N LEU A 302 -14.34 3.14 -7.81
CA LEU A 302 -13.31 3.95 -8.47
C LEU A 302 -12.79 4.98 -7.48
N GLY A 303 -11.48 5.02 -7.27
CA GLY A 303 -10.82 6.00 -6.43
C GLY A 303 -9.78 6.78 -7.20
N ILE A 304 -9.65 8.06 -6.86
CA ILE A 304 -8.58 8.93 -7.32
C ILE A 304 -8.00 9.68 -6.14
N SER A 305 -6.68 9.85 -6.11
CA SER A 305 -6.07 10.79 -5.18
C SER A 305 -4.96 11.59 -5.84
N TYR A 306 -4.70 12.74 -5.25
CA TYR A 306 -3.66 13.66 -5.66
C TYR A 306 -2.87 14.13 -4.44
N ASP A 307 -1.54 13.94 -4.50
CA ASP A 307 -0.61 14.35 -3.46
C ASP A 307 -0.04 15.72 -3.81
N VAL A 308 -0.10 16.65 -2.87
CA VAL A 308 0.52 17.97 -2.94
C VAL A 308 1.69 17.99 -2.00
N ASN A 309 2.89 18.15 -2.54
CA ASN A 309 4.13 18.17 -1.77
C ASN A 309 4.16 19.33 -0.76
N ALA A 310 4.39 19.01 0.50
CA ALA A 310 4.59 19.97 1.60
C ALA A 310 6.03 19.96 2.14
N SER A 311 6.90 19.09 1.57
CA SER A 311 8.31 18.94 1.96
C SER A 311 9.21 19.95 1.25
N GLY A 312 10.51 19.93 1.59
CA GLY A 312 11.54 20.74 0.92
C GLY A 312 11.66 20.53 -0.60
N LEU A 313 11.14 19.41 -1.13
CA LEU A 313 11.07 19.12 -2.57
C LEU A 313 10.01 19.95 -3.32
N ARG A 314 9.18 20.71 -2.63
CA ARG A 314 8.12 21.55 -3.21
C ARG A 314 8.63 22.48 -4.31
N LYS A 315 9.82 23.07 -4.14
CA LYS A 315 10.42 24.00 -5.12
C LYS A 315 10.82 23.30 -6.41
N LEU A 316 11.24 22.03 -6.34
CA LEU A 316 11.71 21.25 -7.48
C LEU A 316 10.55 20.57 -8.23
N SER A 317 9.54 20.13 -7.52
CA SER A 317 8.40 19.39 -8.08
C SER A 317 7.23 20.26 -8.54
N ASN A 318 7.34 21.59 -8.48
CA ASN A 318 6.21 22.51 -8.70
C ASN A 318 4.98 22.15 -7.84
N SER A 319 5.22 21.66 -6.62
CA SER A 319 4.22 21.16 -5.66
C SER A 319 3.50 19.86 -6.06
N ALA A 320 3.56 19.40 -7.31
CA ALA A 320 2.95 18.15 -7.73
C ALA A 320 3.80 16.97 -7.29
N SER A 321 3.23 16.02 -6.57
CA SER A 321 3.94 14.86 -6.04
C SER A 321 3.52 13.57 -6.72
N ALA A 322 2.24 13.20 -6.64
CA ALA A 322 1.75 11.95 -7.19
C ALA A 322 0.27 11.99 -7.55
N TRP A 323 -0.09 11.15 -8.51
CA TRP A 323 -1.47 10.75 -8.82
C TRP A 323 -1.63 9.27 -8.53
N GLU A 324 -2.78 8.90 -7.95
CA GLU A 324 -3.17 7.51 -7.80
C GLU A 324 -4.58 7.28 -8.34
N PHE A 325 -4.73 6.13 -8.99
CA PHE A 325 -6.00 5.61 -9.46
C PHE A 325 -6.23 4.23 -8.85
N ASN A 326 -7.41 4.01 -8.32
CA ASN A 326 -7.84 2.73 -7.80
C ASN A 326 -9.08 2.25 -8.52
N LEU A 327 -9.09 0.96 -8.89
CA LEU A 327 -10.26 0.23 -9.33
C LEU A 327 -10.44 -0.99 -8.44
N SER A 328 -11.61 -1.14 -7.85
CA SER A 328 -11.95 -2.30 -7.04
C SER A 328 -13.25 -2.95 -7.51
N PHE A 329 -13.33 -4.26 -7.33
CA PHE A 329 -14.52 -5.05 -7.59
C PHE A 329 -14.71 -6.04 -6.45
N VAL A 330 -15.91 -6.05 -5.87
CA VAL A 330 -16.32 -7.00 -4.82
C VAL A 330 -17.52 -7.79 -5.31
N ALA A 331 -17.36 -9.09 -5.51
CA ALA A 331 -18.46 -9.97 -5.88
C ALA A 331 -19.38 -10.19 -4.67
N PRO A 332 -20.68 -9.84 -4.76
CA PRO A 332 -21.59 -10.03 -3.65
C PRO A 332 -21.92 -11.50 -3.43
N VAL A 333 -22.34 -11.83 -2.23
CA VAL A 333 -22.92 -13.14 -1.93
C VAL A 333 -24.24 -13.29 -2.69
N LEU A 334 -24.36 -14.35 -3.49
CA LEU A 334 -25.61 -14.63 -4.22
C LEU A 334 -26.74 -14.96 -3.23
N ARG A 335 -27.89 -14.30 -3.39
CA ARG A 335 -29.11 -14.49 -2.59
C ARG A 335 -29.67 -15.92 -2.74
N GLY A 336 -29.16 -16.85 -2.00
CA GLY A 336 -29.65 -18.23 -1.96
C GLY A 336 -29.23 -18.95 -0.70
N ARG A 337 -28.17 -18.47 -0.06
CA ARG A 337 -27.70 -18.92 1.24
C ARG A 337 -28.25 -18.00 2.33
N LYS A 338 -29.29 -18.44 3.03
CA LYS A 338 -29.75 -17.82 4.28
C LYS A 338 -28.69 -18.05 5.36
N GLU A 339 -27.67 -17.25 5.39
CA GLU A 339 -26.71 -17.22 6.50
C GLU A 339 -26.95 -15.94 7.30
N LYS A 340 -27.55 -16.09 8.49
CA LYS A 340 -27.92 -15.02 9.43
C LYS A 340 -26.72 -14.13 9.85
N ASN A 341 -25.49 -14.58 9.65
CA ASN A 341 -24.29 -13.94 10.17
C ASN A 341 -23.44 -13.19 9.13
N PHE A 342 -23.84 -13.16 7.86
CA PHE A 342 -23.11 -12.45 6.80
C PHE A 342 -23.15 -10.92 6.92
N ASN A 343 -24.13 -10.37 7.66
CA ASN A 343 -24.33 -8.92 7.74
C ASN A 343 -23.34 -8.19 8.66
N LYS A 344 -22.48 -8.91 9.40
CA LYS A 344 -21.55 -8.35 10.37
C LYS A 344 -20.09 -8.26 9.88
N MET A 345 -19.87 -8.33 8.58
CA MET A 345 -18.55 -8.17 8.00
C MET A 345 -18.20 -6.71 7.76
N PRO A 346 -16.93 -6.33 7.97
CA PRO A 346 -16.50 -4.98 7.64
C PRO A 346 -16.70 -4.70 6.16
N LYS A 347 -17.34 -3.58 5.85
CA LYS A 347 -17.52 -3.08 4.50
C LYS A 347 -16.29 -2.21 4.13
N PHE A 348 -15.08 -2.78 4.31
CA PHE A 348 -13.89 -2.10 3.87
C PHE A 348 -13.82 -2.14 2.34
N LEU A 349 -14.24 -1.05 1.75
CA LEU A 349 -13.80 -0.47 0.48
C LEU A 349 -14.59 0.77 0.20
#